data_912692a4ce33e33f092b707d035b665b
#
_entry.id   912692a4ce33e33f092b707d035b665b
#
_cell.length_a   1.000
_cell.length_b   1.000
_cell.length_c   1.000
_cell.angle_alpha   90.00
_cell.angle_beta   90.00
_cell.angle_gamma   90.00
#
_symmetry.space_group_name_H-M   'P 1'
#
loop_
_entity.id
_entity.type
_entity.pdbx_description
1 polymer ?
#
loop_
_entity_poly.entity_id
_entity_poly.type
_entity_poly.pdbx_seq_one_letter_code
_entity_poly.pdbx_strand_id
1 'polypeptide(L)' 'MKIHAAFYTQGPYDLVVISEAEDENAATAFTLATVSQGNVRSVTMRAWDPEEFQEVVALMP' A
#
# COMPACT_ATOMS: atom_id res chain seq x y z
N MET A 1 2.86 7.26 9.41
CA MET A 1 2.09 6.24 8.68
C MET A 1 1.37 5.34 9.66
N LYS A 2 0.15 4.95 9.34
CA LYS A 2 -0.67 4.13 10.23
C LYS A 2 -0.93 2.78 9.58
N ILE A 3 -0.63 1.70 10.29
CA ILE A 3 -0.88 0.34 9.82
C ILE A 3 -2.25 -0.10 10.32
N HIS A 4 -3.14 -0.43 9.38
CA HIS A 4 -4.49 -0.89 9.70
C HIS A 4 -4.54 -2.39 9.89
N ALA A 5 -3.78 -3.14 9.10
CA ALA A 5 -3.78 -4.59 9.16
C ALA A 5 -2.50 -5.14 8.55
N ALA A 6 -2.09 -6.29 9.02
CA ALA A 6 -0.97 -7.02 8.45
C ALA A 6 -1.30 -8.51 8.48
N PHE A 7 -1.04 -9.20 7.38
CA PHE A 7 -1.34 -10.61 7.24
C PHE A 7 -0.14 -11.34 6.64
N TYR A 8 0.24 -12.43 7.25
CA TYR A 8 1.17 -13.35 6.61
C TYR A 8 0.39 -14.17 5.58
N THR A 9 0.94 -14.30 4.40
CA THR A 9 0.26 -14.94 3.29
C THR A 9 1.09 -16.06 2.70
N GLN A 10 0.43 -16.93 1.97
CA GLN A 10 1.09 -18.02 1.23
C GLN A 10 0.74 -17.84 -0.23
N GLY A 11 1.75 -17.76 -1.09
CA GLY A 11 1.55 -17.51 -2.51
C GLY A 11 2.64 -16.59 -3.05
N PRO A 12 2.29 -15.71 -4.00
CA PRO A 12 3.29 -14.80 -4.59
C PRO A 12 3.89 -13.81 -3.61
N TYR A 13 3.20 -13.53 -2.51
CA TYR A 13 3.65 -12.60 -1.48
C TYR A 13 3.61 -13.29 -0.12
N ASP A 14 4.57 -12.94 0.72
CA ASP A 14 4.69 -13.50 2.06
C ASP A 14 3.94 -12.70 3.10
N LEU A 15 3.73 -11.42 2.82
CA LEU A 15 3.12 -10.49 3.76
C LEU A 15 2.34 -9.44 3.00
N VAL A 16 1.13 -9.18 3.47
CA VAL A 16 0.30 -8.10 2.97
C VAL A 16 0.05 -7.12 4.11
N VAL A 17 0.34 -5.85 3.87
CA VAL A 17 0.13 -4.79 4.86
C VAL A 17 -0.82 -3.76 4.27
N ILE A 18 -1.86 -3.45 5.02
CA ILE A 18 -2.80 -2.38 4.67
C ILE A 18 -2.50 -1.22 5.60
N SER A 19 -2.12 -0.10 5.00
CA SER A 19 -1.68 1.05 5.76
C SER A 19 -2.19 2.35 5.15
N GLU A 20 -2.14 3.40 5.95
CA GLU A 20 -2.52 4.73 5.54
C GLU A 20 -1.34 5.66 5.76
N ALA A 21 -1.02 6.47 4.76
CA ALA A 21 0.02 7.48 4.86
C ALA A 21 -0.60 8.85 4.61
N GLU A 22 0.01 9.89 5.18
CA GLU A 22 -0.47 11.25 5.00
C GLU A 22 -0.36 11.71 3.56
N ASP A 23 0.68 11.24 2.86
CA ASP A 23 0.84 11.52 1.44
C ASP A 23 1.62 10.39 0.76
N GLU A 24 1.66 10.44 -0.56
CA GLU A 24 2.33 9.43 -1.36
C GLU A 24 3.84 9.42 -1.15
N ASN A 25 4.42 10.58 -0.87
CA ASN A 25 5.85 10.68 -0.61
C ASN A 25 6.24 9.95 0.67
N ALA A 26 5.42 10.08 1.72
CA ALA A 26 5.65 9.36 2.96
C ALA A 26 5.56 7.85 2.76
N ALA A 27 4.59 7.38 2.00
CA ALA A 27 4.44 5.96 1.69
C ALA A 27 5.64 5.45 0.90
N THR A 28 6.09 6.20 -0.08
CA THR A 28 7.23 5.83 -0.91
C THR A 28 8.52 5.79 -0.08
N ALA A 29 8.71 6.77 0.78
CA ALA A 29 9.89 6.82 1.66
C ALA A 29 9.95 5.61 2.58
N PHE A 30 8.81 5.22 3.14
CA PHE A 30 8.73 4.03 3.99
C PHE A 30 9.09 2.76 3.20
N THR A 31 8.55 2.63 1.99
CA THR A 31 8.83 1.47 1.14
C THR A 31 10.30 1.40 0.78
N LEU A 32 10.91 2.52 0.40
CA LEU A 32 12.33 2.56 0.06
C LEU A 32 13.20 2.20 1.27
N ALA A 33 12.84 2.69 2.44
CA ALA A 33 13.57 2.36 3.67
C ALA A 33 13.52 0.85 3.95
N THR A 34 12.36 0.24 3.73
CA THR A 34 12.20 -1.20 3.95
C THR A 34 12.99 -2.02 2.92
N VAL A 35 12.89 -1.66 1.64
CA VAL A 35 13.56 -2.36 0.55
C VAL A 35 15.08 -2.21 0.64
N SER A 36 15.57 -1.07 1.14
CA SER A 36 17.00 -0.82 1.26
C SER A 36 17.72 -1.77 2.21
N GLN A 37 16.97 -2.50 3.03
CA GLN A 37 17.53 -3.54 3.89
C GLN A 37 18.07 -4.73 3.09
N GLY A 38 17.73 -4.84 1.82
CA GLY A 38 18.31 -5.84 0.92
C GLY A 38 17.64 -7.20 0.91
N ASN A 39 16.74 -7.48 1.84
CA ASN A 39 16.10 -8.78 1.98
C ASN A 39 14.61 -8.78 1.62
N VAL A 40 14.11 -7.65 1.14
CA VAL A 40 12.68 -7.48 0.89
C VAL A 40 12.48 -6.93 -0.51
N ARG A 41 11.55 -7.54 -1.24
CA ARG A 41 11.01 -6.97 -2.46
C ARG A 41 9.57 -6.61 -2.17
N SER A 42 9.14 -5.44 -2.63
CA SER A 42 7.79 -5.00 -2.36
C SER A 42 7.11 -4.46 -3.60
N VAL A 43 5.78 -4.59 -3.61
CA VAL A 43 4.91 -3.95 -4.58
C VAL A 43 3.93 -3.12 -3.76
N THR A 44 3.89 -1.84 -4.03
CA THR A 44 2.97 -0.94 -3.34
C THR A 44 1.84 -0.56 -4.30
N MET A 45 0.63 -0.72 -3.83
CA MET A 45 -0.55 -0.40 -4.61
C MET A 45 -1.40 0.59 -3.84
N ARG A 46 -1.96 1.54 -4.57
CA ARG A 46 -2.95 2.43 -3.99
C ARG A 46 -4.27 1.68 -3.85
N ALA A 47 -4.93 1.84 -2.71
CA ALA A 47 -6.20 1.18 -2.45
C ALA A 47 -7.27 2.21 -2.11
N TRP A 48 -8.47 1.97 -2.60
CA TRP A 48 -9.65 2.77 -2.29
C TRP A 48 -10.70 1.84 -1.70
N ASP A 49 -11.47 2.33 -0.72
CA ASP A 49 -12.67 1.62 -0.37
C ASP A 49 -13.76 1.85 -1.43
N PRO A 50 -14.86 1.09 -1.41
CA PRO A 50 -15.89 1.23 -2.44
C PRO A 50 -16.48 2.64 -2.56
N GLU A 51 -16.64 3.36 -1.45
CA GLU A 51 -17.17 4.72 -1.49
C GLU A 51 -16.19 5.68 -2.12
N GLU A 52 -14.93 5.62 -1.72
CA GLU A 52 -13.88 6.46 -2.30
C GLU A 52 -13.73 6.20 -3.79
N PHE A 53 -13.86 4.95 -4.19
CA PHE A 53 -13.70 4.59 -5.60
C PHE A 53 -14.82 5.13 -6.47
N GLN A 54 -16.00 5.37 -5.92
CA GLN A 54 -17.08 6.01 -6.65
C GLN A 54 -16.69 7.40 -7.15
N GLU A 55 -15.89 8.11 -6.37
CA GLU A 55 -15.39 9.42 -6.79
C GLU A 55 -14.47 9.31 -8.00
N VAL A 56 -13.67 8.25 -8.06
CA VAL A 56 -12.81 7.99 -9.22
C VAL A 56 -13.66 7.69 -10.45
N VAL A 57 -14.67 6.84 -10.28
CA VAL A 57 -15.59 6.47 -11.38
C VAL A 57 -16.32 7.71 -11.91
N ALA A 58 -16.69 8.63 -11.04
CA ALA A 58 -17.40 9.85 -11.43
C ALA A 58 -16.55 10.75 -12.32
N LEU A 59 -15.24 10.61 -12.33
CA LEU A 59 -14.33 11.37 -13.19
C LEU A 59 -14.16 10.76 -14.57
N MET A 60 -14.70 9.59 -14.81
CA MET A 60 -14.60 8.94 -16.11
C MET A 60 -15.44 9.69 -17.14
N PRO A 61 -14.89 9.90 -18.37
CA PRO A 61 -15.63 10.58 -19.44
C PRO A 61 -16.80 9.75 -19.97
#